data_a9f9187b07edf8f333efc1742744c872
#
_entry.id   a9f9187b07edf8f333efc1742744c872
#
_cell.length_a   1.000
_cell.length_b   1.000
_cell.length_c   1.000
_cell.angle_alpha   90.00
_cell.angle_beta   90.00
_cell.angle_gamma   90.00
#
_symmetry.space_group_name_H-M   'P 1'
#
loop_
_entity.id
_entity.type
_entity.pdbx_description
1 polymer ?
#
loop_
_entity_poly.entity_id
_entity_poly.type
_entity_poly.pdbx_seq_one_letter_code
_entity_poly.pdbx_strand_id
1 'polypeptide(L)'
;MTEKLETTSETDEQIEYHDNGKISGKYRFKKGKLHGEVLLYDENSQLTDRMTYKNGRLNGLTTIYDEDGRTAQIISYKNDKMDGEAQFFDEGLLLSKMNYKRDLLDGLAVHYHDHGGIRGKVNYKDDKMHGESLWYNEKGELMQKSNYTEGKFDGESIEYHENGKISKYAYFEDNKQVGEIKTYYPNGKVQKIIYHQEGTPYAEEEYDAKGRKTRKEYKVEAA
;
A
#
# COMPACT_ATOMS: atom_id res chain seq x y z
N MET A 1 44.46 -12.81 48.79
CA MET A 1 43.18 -12.14 48.41
C MET A 1 43.22 -11.95 46.90
N THR A 2 42.59 -12.85 46.17
CA THR A 2 42.45 -12.78 44.72
C THR A 2 41.13 -12.16 44.44
N GLU A 3 41.11 -10.88 44.04
CA GLU A 3 39.92 -10.22 43.52
C GLU A 3 39.45 -10.93 42.24
N LYS A 4 38.31 -11.54 42.31
CA LYS A 4 37.57 -12.03 41.18
C LYS A 4 37.00 -10.82 40.47
N LEU A 5 37.60 -10.37 39.37
CA LEU A 5 36.98 -9.48 38.43
C LEU A 5 35.80 -10.21 37.80
N GLU A 6 34.61 -9.98 38.32
CA GLU A 6 33.36 -10.31 37.63
C GLU A 6 33.18 -9.37 36.44
N THR A 7 33.67 -9.80 35.28
CA THR A 7 33.26 -9.19 34.02
C THR A 7 31.85 -9.66 33.71
N THR A 8 30.86 -8.98 34.24
CA THR A 8 29.48 -9.09 33.74
C THR A 8 29.40 -8.38 32.39
N SER A 9 29.69 -9.09 31.29
CA SER A 9 29.26 -8.60 29.99
C SER A 9 27.73 -8.58 30.02
N GLU A 10 27.10 -7.39 30.00
CA GLU A 10 25.65 -7.23 30.02
C GLU A 10 24.96 -7.82 28.77
N THR A 11 25.74 -8.28 27.79
CA THR A 11 25.28 -8.81 26.50
C THR A 11 25.98 -10.11 26.15
N ASP A 12 25.20 -11.16 25.87
CA ASP A 12 25.66 -12.45 25.41
C ASP A 12 25.31 -12.62 23.91
N GLU A 13 26.20 -13.29 23.15
CA GLU A 13 25.96 -13.70 21.78
C GLU A 13 25.81 -15.21 21.70
N GLN A 14 24.79 -15.71 21.02
CA GLN A 14 24.54 -17.11 20.74
C GLN A 14 24.61 -17.34 19.24
N ILE A 15 25.27 -18.44 18.82
CA ILE A 15 25.35 -18.87 17.43
C ILE A 15 24.72 -20.24 17.32
N GLU A 16 23.82 -20.43 16.37
CA GLU A 16 23.22 -21.71 16.02
C GLU A 16 23.70 -22.16 14.64
N TYR A 17 23.66 -23.48 14.40
CA TYR A 17 24.18 -24.09 13.19
C TYR A 17 23.15 -25.02 12.56
N HIS A 18 23.17 -25.11 11.25
CA HIS A 18 22.50 -26.15 10.46
C HIS A 18 23.21 -27.51 10.64
N ASP A 19 22.54 -28.59 10.23
CA ASP A 19 23.12 -29.96 10.27
C ASP A 19 24.38 -30.08 9.41
N ASN A 20 24.57 -29.25 8.40
CA ASN A 20 25.76 -29.18 7.55
C ASN A 20 26.92 -28.40 8.19
N GLY A 21 26.78 -27.95 9.45
CA GLY A 21 27.80 -27.23 10.21
C GLY A 21 27.95 -25.74 9.89
N LYS A 22 27.15 -25.19 8.96
CA LYS A 22 27.13 -23.76 8.68
C LYS A 22 26.23 -23.02 9.67
N ILE A 23 26.50 -21.75 9.90
CA ILE A 23 25.71 -20.90 10.79
C ILE A 23 24.28 -20.77 10.24
N SER A 24 23.28 -21.07 11.09
CA SER A 24 21.86 -20.86 10.84
C SER A 24 21.34 -19.59 11.48
N GLY A 25 21.94 -19.15 12.60
CA GLY A 25 21.51 -17.93 13.26
C GLY A 25 22.55 -17.32 14.19
N LYS A 26 22.51 -15.99 14.31
CA LYS A 26 23.26 -15.22 15.31
C LYS A 26 22.30 -14.40 16.13
N TYR A 27 22.37 -14.53 17.43
CA TYR A 27 21.43 -13.92 18.36
C TYR A 27 22.19 -13.11 19.41
N ARG A 28 21.65 -11.94 19.74
CA ARG A 28 22.17 -11.14 20.86
C ARG A 28 21.15 -11.08 21.99
N PHE A 29 21.66 -11.27 23.21
CA PHE A 29 20.85 -11.24 24.41
C PHE A 29 21.35 -10.16 25.38
N LYS A 30 20.43 -9.61 26.14
CA LYS A 30 20.67 -8.76 27.29
C LYS A 30 19.79 -9.24 28.44
N LYS A 31 20.41 -9.64 29.56
CA LYS A 31 19.70 -10.20 30.73
C LYS A 31 18.72 -11.33 30.36
N GLY A 32 19.20 -12.28 29.52
CA GLY A 32 18.43 -13.45 29.08
C GLY A 32 17.29 -13.19 28.09
N LYS A 33 17.19 -11.98 27.54
CA LYS A 33 16.18 -11.64 26.51
C LYS A 33 16.86 -11.17 25.24
N LEU A 34 16.32 -11.53 24.07
CA LEU A 34 16.78 -11.01 22.77
C LEU A 34 16.87 -9.49 22.83
N HIS A 35 18.03 -8.95 22.46
CA HIS A 35 18.27 -7.51 22.49
C HIS A 35 19.38 -7.14 21.51
N GLY A 36 19.05 -6.32 20.53
CA GLY A 36 19.92 -5.98 19.41
C GLY A 36 19.57 -6.75 18.16
N GLU A 37 20.55 -6.98 17.32
CA GLU A 37 20.36 -7.60 16.01
C GLU A 37 20.33 -9.13 16.11
N VAL A 38 19.39 -9.73 15.37
CA VAL A 38 19.30 -11.18 15.11
C VAL A 38 19.48 -11.37 13.60
N LEU A 39 20.35 -12.31 13.21
CA LEU A 39 20.64 -12.64 11.82
C LEU A 39 20.35 -14.12 11.59
N LEU A 40 19.56 -14.43 10.58
CA LEU A 40 19.27 -15.81 10.16
C LEU A 40 19.88 -16.07 8.79
N TYR A 41 20.33 -17.29 8.57
CA TYR A 41 20.99 -17.73 7.36
C TYR A 41 20.42 -19.05 6.87
N ASP A 42 20.39 -19.25 5.56
CA ASP A 42 20.04 -20.53 4.95
C ASP A 42 21.19 -21.54 5.01
N GLU A 43 20.97 -22.77 4.51
CA GLU A 43 21.96 -23.85 4.43
C GLU A 43 23.16 -23.52 3.50
N ASN A 44 23.05 -22.51 2.64
CA ASN A 44 24.12 -22.00 1.77
C ASN A 44 24.93 -20.90 2.44
N SER A 45 24.55 -20.45 3.65
CA SER A 45 25.12 -19.33 4.42
C SER A 45 24.71 -17.95 3.85
N GLN A 46 23.61 -17.90 3.09
CA GLN A 46 23.04 -16.65 2.64
C GLN A 46 22.16 -16.07 3.74
N LEU A 47 22.27 -14.77 3.98
CA LEU A 47 21.43 -14.06 4.94
C LEU A 47 19.98 -14.02 4.42
N THR A 48 19.05 -14.57 5.21
CA THR A 48 17.59 -14.57 4.91
C THR A 48 16.85 -13.50 5.66
N ASP A 49 17.26 -13.24 6.93
CA ASP A 49 16.56 -12.28 7.78
C ASP A 49 17.56 -11.50 8.64
N ARG A 50 17.29 -10.21 8.79
CA ARG A 50 17.92 -9.33 9.75
C ARG A 50 16.82 -8.63 10.56
N MET A 51 16.80 -8.88 11.85
CA MET A 51 15.76 -8.42 12.76
C MET A 51 16.35 -7.64 13.92
N THR A 52 15.62 -6.62 14.40
CA THR A 52 16.05 -5.85 15.58
C THR A 52 15.10 -6.11 16.75
N TYR A 53 15.69 -6.57 17.87
CA TYR A 53 14.97 -6.88 19.10
C TYR A 53 15.30 -5.91 20.24
N LYS A 54 14.30 -5.65 21.09
CA LYS A 54 14.47 -4.93 22.35
C LYS A 54 13.68 -5.62 23.45
N ASN A 55 14.40 -6.12 24.47
CA ASN A 55 13.80 -6.82 25.62
C ASN A 55 12.91 -8.01 25.23
N GLY A 56 13.34 -8.82 24.25
CA GLY A 56 12.65 -10.01 23.77
C GLY A 56 11.53 -9.76 22.77
N ARG A 57 11.35 -8.52 22.29
CA ARG A 57 10.32 -8.17 21.32
C ARG A 57 10.93 -7.53 20.08
N LEU A 58 10.36 -7.79 18.90
CA LEU A 58 10.69 -7.07 17.68
C LEU A 58 10.45 -5.57 17.89
N ASN A 59 11.50 -4.77 17.70
CA ASN A 59 11.45 -3.33 17.93
C ASN A 59 12.55 -2.64 17.12
N GLY A 60 12.21 -2.19 15.95
CA GLY A 60 13.11 -1.64 14.95
C GLY A 60 12.82 -2.24 13.58
N LEU A 61 13.79 -2.21 12.68
CA LEU A 61 13.63 -2.73 11.33
C LEU A 61 13.82 -4.26 11.31
N THR A 62 13.01 -4.91 10.50
CA THR A 62 13.20 -6.26 10.00
C THR A 62 13.42 -6.15 8.49
N THR A 63 14.50 -6.76 7.99
CA THR A 63 14.78 -6.91 6.56
C THR A 63 14.72 -8.39 6.22
N ILE A 64 13.97 -8.74 5.20
CA ILE A 64 13.86 -10.09 4.64
C ILE A 64 14.51 -10.06 3.27
N TYR A 65 15.30 -11.08 2.96
CA TYR A 65 16.00 -11.21 1.69
C TYR A 65 15.42 -12.37 0.88
N ASP A 66 15.46 -12.26 -0.45
CA ASP A 66 15.07 -13.32 -1.38
C ASP A 66 16.19 -14.37 -1.55
N GLU A 67 15.92 -15.40 -2.37
CA GLU A 67 16.86 -16.48 -2.66
C GLU A 67 18.15 -16.01 -3.37
N ASP A 68 18.12 -14.85 -4.02
CA ASP A 68 19.28 -14.22 -4.66
C ASP A 68 20.03 -13.26 -3.72
N GLY A 69 19.58 -13.11 -2.46
CA GLY A 69 20.15 -12.21 -1.45
C GLY A 69 19.77 -10.74 -1.61
N ARG A 70 18.81 -10.46 -2.48
CA ARG A 70 18.26 -9.10 -2.66
C ARG A 70 17.21 -8.84 -1.58
N THR A 71 17.07 -7.59 -1.18
CA THR A 71 16.00 -7.20 -0.24
C THR A 71 14.63 -7.48 -0.85
N ALA A 72 13.82 -8.30 -0.17
CA ALA A 72 12.43 -8.56 -0.50
C ALA A 72 11.48 -7.66 0.32
N GLN A 73 11.78 -7.44 1.61
CA GLN A 73 10.96 -6.62 2.48
C GLN A 73 11.80 -5.85 3.50
N ILE A 74 11.38 -4.63 3.83
CA ILE A 74 11.86 -3.88 4.99
C ILE A 74 10.62 -3.44 5.78
N ILE A 75 10.52 -3.85 7.04
CA ILE A 75 9.33 -3.64 7.85
C ILE A 75 9.73 -3.00 9.19
N SER A 76 9.03 -1.95 9.57
CA SER A 76 9.20 -1.33 10.89
C SER A 76 8.31 -2.00 11.93
N TYR A 77 8.92 -2.43 13.04
CA TYR A 77 8.22 -3.04 14.16
C TYR A 77 8.34 -2.23 15.45
N LYS A 78 7.28 -2.27 16.26
CA LYS A 78 7.26 -1.74 17.62
C LYS A 78 6.51 -2.69 18.54
N ASN A 79 7.24 -3.31 19.49
CA ASN A 79 6.70 -4.29 20.44
C ASN A 79 5.94 -5.44 19.74
N ASP A 80 6.60 -6.12 18.79
CA ASP A 80 6.10 -7.24 17.97
C ASP A 80 5.01 -6.91 16.96
N LYS A 81 4.64 -5.64 16.81
CA LYS A 81 3.62 -5.18 15.88
C LYS A 81 4.23 -4.34 14.78
N MET A 82 3.75 -4.48 13.55
CA MET A 82 4.07 -3.56 12.46
C MET A 82 3.61 -2.15 12.86
N ASP A 83 4.57 -1.21 12.93
CA ASP A 83 4.28 0.18 13.36
C ASP A 83 5.32 1.10 12.70
N GLY A 84 4.91 1.82 11.67
CA GLY A 84 5.75 2.62 10.79
C GLY A 84 5.71 2.16 9.33
N GLU A 85 6.70 2.56 8.55
CA GLU A 85 6.79 2.23 7.12
C GLU A 85 7.21 0.76 6.90
N ALA A 86 6.55 0.12 5.94
CA ALA A 86 6.97 -1.14 5.34
C ALA A 86 7.21 -0.92 3.83
N GLN A 87 8.27 -1.54 3.31
CA GLN A 87 8.65 -1.50 1.90
C GLN A 87 8.68 -2.94 1.37
N PHE A 88 8.13 -3.14 0.18
CA PHE A 88 8.05 -4.44 -0.49
C PHE A 88 8.75 -4.34 -1.84
N PHE A 89 9.57 -5.32 -2.14
CA PHE A 89 10.38 -5.38 -3.35
C PHE A 89 10.13 -6.69 -4.10
N ASP A 90 10.33 -6.68 -5.40
CA ASP A 90 10.39 -7.86 -6.24
C ASP A 90 11.59 -7.73 -7.17
N GLU A 91 12.44 -8.77 -7.24
CA GLU A 91 13.71 -8.75 -7.99
C GLU A 91 14.59 -7.51 -7.72
N GLY A 92 14.49 -6.94 -6.50
CA GLY A 92 15.22 -5.72 -6.10
C GLY A 92 14.54 -4.41 -6.51
N LEU A 93 13.41 -4.46 -7.22
CA LEU A 93 12.60 -3.29 -7.59
C LEU A 93 11.58 -2.98 -6.48
N LEU A 94 11.48 -1.73 -6.10
CA LEU A 94 10.50 -1.29 -5.10
C LEU A 94 9.09 -1.32 -5.70
N LEU A 95 8.24 -2.23 -5.18
CA LEU A 95 6.84 -2.37 -5.60
C LEU A 95 5.90 -1.46 -4.83
N SER A 96 6.11 -1.33 -3.51
CA SER A 96 5.25 -0.49 -2.69
C SER A 96 5.90 -0.06 -1.39
N LYS A 97 5.41 1.07 -0.87
CA LYS A 97 5.62 1.55 0.51
C LYS A 97 4.27 1.70 1.17
N MET A 98 4.13 1.19 2.38
CA MET A 98 2.88 1.20 3.13
C MET A 98 3.15 1.66 4.56
N ASN A 99 2.22 2.37 5.17
CA ASN A 99 2.32 2.75 6.57
C ASN A 99 1.40 1.91 7.42
N TYR A 100 1.95 1.38 8.52
CA TYR A 100 1.24 0.55 9.48
C TYR A 100 1.21 1.19 10.86
N LYS A 101 0.14 0.91 11.59
CA LYS A 101 -0.02 1.27 12.99
C LYS A 101 -0.64 0.10 13.74
N ARG A 102 0.17 -0.55 14.60
CA ARG A 102 -0.25 -1.73 15.38
C ARG A 102 -0.85 -2.85 14.52
N ASP A 103 -0.15 -3.22 13.44
CA ASP A 103 -0.48 -4.24 12.44
C ASP A 103 -1.57 -3.85 11.41
N LEU A 104 -2.21 -2.69 11.55
CA LEU A 104 -3.22 -2.21 10.61
C LEU A 104 -2.60 -1.20 9.63
N LEU A 105 -3.00 -1.22 8.35
CA LEU A 105 -2.69 -0.17 7.39
C LEU A 105 -3.31 1.16 7.88
N ASP A 106 -2.45 2.15 8.14
CA ASP A 106 -2.88 3.47 8.64
C ASP A 106 -1.94 4.55 8.08
N GLY A 107 -2.41 5.29 7.11
CA GLY A 107 -1.66 6.32 6.41
C GLY A 107 -1.55 6.07 4.91
N LEU A 108 -0.59 6.73 4.28
CA LEU A 108 -0.37 6.67 2.83
C LEU A 108 0.29 5.35 2.43
N ALA A 109 -0.30 4.65 1.45
CA ALA A 109 0.34 3.61 0.66
C ALA A 109 0.71 4.16 -0.72
N VAL A 110 1.93 3.88 -1.18
CA VAL A 110 2.42 4.25 -2.50
C VAL A 110 2.78 2.98 -3.25
N HIS A 111 2.22 2.80 -4.44
CA HIS A 111 2.53 1.71 -5.35
C HIS A 111 3.37 2.23 -6.51
N TYR A 112 4.27 1.40 -7.01
CA TYR A 112 5.18 1.77 -8.10
C TYR A 112 4.98 0.88 -9.31
N HIS A 113 5.29 1.40 -10.49
CA HIS A 113 5.48 0.64 -11.72
C HIS A 113 6.88 0.01 -11.73
N ASP A 114 7.10 -1.00 -12.54
CA ASP A 114 8.38 -1.72 -12.63
C ASP A 114 9.58 -0.81 -13.00
N HIS A 115 9.33 0.28 -13.72
CA HIS A 115 10.34 1.31 -14.02
C HIS A 115 10.56 2.34 -12.89
N GLY A 116 9.92 2.16 -11.70
CA GLY A 116 10.09 3.00 -10.52
C GLY A 116 9.21 4.25 -10.47
N GLY A 117 8.40 4.52 -11.51
CA GLY A 117 7.40 5.59 -11.48
C GLY A 117 6.24 5.27 -10.53
N ILE A 118 5.59 6.29 -9.96
CA ILE A 118 4.44 6.08 -9.08
C ILE A 118 3.25 5.60 -9.91
N ARG A 119 2.70 4.42 -9.55
CA ARG A 119 1.47 3.84 -10.11
C ARG A 119 0.24 4.26 -9.33
N GLY A 120 0.33 4.39 -8.02
CA GLY A 120 -0.81 4.75 -7.18
C GLY A 120 -0.42 5.31 -5.83
N LYS A 121 -1.30 6.16 -5.31
CA LYS A 121 -1.26 6.67 -3.94
C LYS A 121 -2.63 6.44 -3.32
N VAL A 122 -2.69 5.72 -2.22
CA VAL A 122 -3.95 5.35 -1.56
C VAL A 122 -3.81 5.64 -0.07
N ASN A 123 -4.77 6.35 0.49
CA ASN A 123 -4.81 6.58 1.92
C ASN A 123 -5.64 5.50 2.61
N TYR A 124 -5.14 5.01 3.75
CA TYR A 124 -5.77 4.00 4.59
C TYR A 124 -5.96 4.49 6.01
N LYS A 125 -6.98 3.98 6.66
CA LYS A 125 -7.23 4.10 8.09
C LYS A 125 -7.81 2.78 8.60
N ASP A 126 -7.13 2.16 9.57
CA ASP A 126 -7.52 0.89 10.16
C ASP A 126 -7.88 -0.17 9.08
N ASP A 127 -6.93 -0.44 8.13
CA ASP A 127 -7.03 -1.35 6.97
C ASP A 127 -8.05 -0.96 5.89
N LYS A 128 -8.78 0.14 6.04
CA LYS A 128 -9.78 0.57 5.08
C LYS A 128 -9.29 1.77 4.28
N MET A 129 -9.56 1.80 2.98
CA MET A 129 -9.33 2.99 2.17
C MET A 129 -10.10 4.17 2.78
N HIS A 130 -9.41 5.30 2.99
CA HIS A 130 -9.99 6.48 3.63
C HIS A 130 -9.32 7.75 3.12
N GLY A 131 -10.10 8.69 2.55
CA GLY A 131 -9.59 9.87 1.90
C GLY A 131 -9.31 9.66 0.41
N GLU A 132 -8.39 10.43 -0.13
CA GLU A 132 -8.10 10.47 -1.57
C GLU A 132 -7.26 9.27 -2.02
N SER A 133 -7.60 8.73 -3.20
CA SER A 133 -6.83 7.75 -3.96
C SER A 133 -6.51 8.30 -5.35
N LEU A 134 -5.26 8.20 -5.77
CA LEU A 134 -4.74 8.70 -7.05
C LEU A 134 -4.05 7.57 -7.80
N TRP A 135 -4.35 7.40 -9.09
CA TRP A 135 -3.72 6.40 -9.94
C TRP A 135 -3.13 7.04 -11.19
N TYR A 136 -1.94 6.61 -11.57
CA TYR A 136 -1.15 7.17 -12.65
C TYR A 136 -0.77 6.09 -13.67
N ASN A 137 -0.63 6.49 -14.93
CA ASN A 137 -0.09 5.62 -15.97
C ASN A 137 1.46 5.57 -15.91
N GLU A 138 2.07 4.78 -16.79
CA GLU A 138 3.54 4.62 -16.89
C GLU A 138 4.28 5.93 -17.22
N LYS A 139 3.61 6.94 -17.79
CA LYS A 139 4.16 8.26 -18.05
C LYS A 139 4.06 9.21 -16.85
N GLY A 140 3.43 8.78 -15.74
CA GLY A 140 3.16 9.61 -14.57
C GLY A 140 1.97 10.55 -14.73
N GLU A 141 1.14 10.37 -15.75
CA GLU A 141 -0.08 11.15 -15.97
C GLU A 141 -1.22 10.59 -15.10
N LEU A 142 -1.98 11.48 -14.46
CA LEU A 142 -3.09 11.09 -13.60
C LEU A 142 -4.22 10.47 -14.44
N MET A 143 -4.58 9.23 -14.11
CA MET A 143 -5.64 8.46 -14.76
C MET A 143 -6.93 8.45 -13.98
N GLN A 144 -6.84 8.42 -12.65
CA GLN A 144 -7.99 8.38 -11.78
C GLN A 144 -7.72 9.06 -10.45
N LYS A 145 -8.73 9.76 -9.95
CA LYS A 145 -8.83 10.30 -8.61
C LYS A 145 -10.17 9.87 -8.02
N SER A 146 -10.18 9.36 -6.78
CA SER A 146 -11.39 8.95 -6.09
C SER A 146 -11.29 9.22 -4.61
N ASN A 147 -12.42 9.41 -3.94
CA ASN A 147 -12.48 9.57 -2.49
C ASN A 147 -13.19 8.39 -1.84
N TYR A 148 -12.70 8.03 -0.66
CA TYR A 148 -13.19 6.90 0.12
C TYR A 148 -13.42 7.29 1.58
N THR A 149 -14.45 6.69 2.19
CA THR A 149 -14.71 6.73 3.63
C THR A 149 -15.00 5.30 4.10
N GLU A 150 -14.24 4.79 5.09
CA GLU A 150 -14.38 3.43 5.64
C GLU A 150 -14.42 2.31 4.58
N GLY A 151 -13.61 2.43 3.51
CA GLY A 151 -13.49 1.47 2.43
C GLY A 151 -14.55 1.59 1.32
N LYS A 152 -15.44 2.56 1.40
CA LYS A 152 -16.50 2.81 0.43
C LYS A 152 -16.19 4.06 -0.38
N PHE A 153 -16.58 4.08 -1.67
CA PHE A 153 -16.59 5.31 -2.43
C PHE A 153 -17.51 6.34 -1.77
N ASP A 154 -16.96 7.51 -1.46
CA ASP A 154 -17.68 8.60 -0.80
C ASP A 154 -17.06 9.93 -1.23
N GLY A 155 -17.79 10.68 -2.08
CA GLY A 155 -17.32 11.88 -2.72
C GLY A 155 -17.07 11.71 -4.23
N GLU A 156 -16.22 12.55 -4.77
CA GLU A 156 -15.91 12.59 -6.20
C GLU A 156 -15.07 11.38 -6.65
N SER A 157 -15.40 10.86 -7.84
CA SER A 157 -14.58 9.95 -8.62
C SER A 157 -14.42 10.51 -10.03
N ILE A 158 -13.16 10.73 -10.44
CA ILE A 158 -12.81 11.37 -11.70
C ILE A 158 -11.83 10.45 -12.43
N GLU A 159 -12.13 10.14 -13.69
CA GLU A 159 -11.23 9.47 -14.62
C GLU A 159 -10.77 10.47 -15.67
N TYR A 160 -9.56 10.27 -16.20
CA TYR A 160 -8.95 11.17 -17.16
C TYR A 160 -8.58 10.43 -18.46
N HIS A 161 -8.67 11.14 -19.57
CA HIS A 161 -8.08 10.73 -20.85
C HIS A 161 -6.56 10.91 -20.83
N GLU A 162 -5.83 10.24 -21.72
CA GLU A 162 -4.38 10.42 -21.88
C GLU A 162 -3.94 11.87 -22.14
N ASN A 163 -4.82 12.73 -22.64
CA ASN A 163 -4.54 14.15 -22.83
C ASN A 163 -4.78 15.01 -21.57
N GLY A 164 -5.01 14.39 -20.40
CA GLY A 164 -5.21 15.01 -19.11
C GLY A 164 -6.60 15.64 -18.90
N LYS A 165 -7.51 15.57 -19.89
CA LYS A 165 -8.88 16.04 -19.71
C LYS A 165 -9.73 14.97 -19.05
N ILE A 166 -10.74 15.40 -18.33
CA ILE A 166 -11.71 14.50 -17.68
C ILE A 166 -12.38 13.62 -18.74
N SER A 167 -12.37 12.30 -18.52
CA SER A 167 -13.11 11.31 -19.31
C SER A 167 -14.42 10.91 -18.66
N LYS A 168 -14.45 10.87 -17.32
CA LYS A 168 -15.65 10.57 -16.56
C LYS A 168 -15.64 11.29 -15.21
N TYR A 169 -16.79 11.74 -14.80
CA TYR A 169 -17.06 12.31 -13.47
C TYR A 169 -18.27 11.59 -12.86
N ALA A 170 -18.14 11.20 -11.61
CA ALA A 170 -19.19 10.63 -10.80
C ALA A 170 -19.09 11.12 -9.36
N TYR A 171 -20.21 11.17 -8.65
CA TYR A 171 -20.24 11.40 -7.23
C TYR A 171 -20.91 10.21 -6.52
N PHE A 172 -20.36 9.83 -5.38
CA PHE A 172 -20.79 8.68 -4.60
C PHE A 172 -21.10 9.09 -3.16
N GLU A 173 -22.12 8.47 -2.59
CA GLU A 173 -22.43 8.47 -1.17
C GLU A 173 -22.56 7.01 -0.74
N ASP A 174 -21.67 6.55 0.16
CA ASP A 174 -21.68 5.19 0.71
C ASP A 174 -21.76 4.09 -0.38
N ASN A 175 -20.89 4.16 -1.42
CA ASN A 175 -20.85 3.33 -2.64
C ASN A 175 -22.01 3.52 -3.62
N LYS A 176 -23.00 4.32 -3.31
CA LYS A 176 -24.13 4.58 -4.22
C LYS A 176 -23.82 5.78 -5.10
N GLN A 177 -24.05 5.64 -6.39
CA GLN A 177 -23.95 6.76 -7.32
C GLN A 177 -25.12 7.72 -7.10
N VAL A 178 -24.82 9.00 -6.93
CA VAL A 178 -25.84 10.03 -6.72
C VAL A 178 -25.64 11.17 -7.72
N GLY A 179 -26.77 11.78 -8.12
CA GLY A 179 -26.76 12.89 -9.06
C GLY A 179 -26.38 12.48 -10.49
N GLU A 180 -25.52 13.24 -11.12
CA GLU A 180 -25.15 13.09 -12.52
C GLU A 180 -23.82 12.38 -12.69
N ILE A 181 -23.79 11.30 -13.48
CA ILE A 181 -22.54 10.76 -14.03
C ILE A 181 -22.35 11.37 -15.40
N LYS A 182 -21.20 11.96 -15.64
CA LYS A 182 -20.84 12.57 -16.93
C LYS A 182 -19.65 11.84 -17.54
N THR A 183 -19.78 11.46 -18.80
CA THR A 183 -18.64 11.07 -19.64
C THR A 183 -18.36 12.16 -20.66
N TYR A 184 -17.08 12.24 -21.05
CA TYR A 184 -16.60 13.31 -21.92
C TYR A 184 -15.80 12.74 -23.08
N TYR A 185 -15.89 13.38 -24.23
CA TYR A 185 -14.98 13.16 -25.35
C TYR A 185 -13.56 13.69 -25.03
N PRO A 186 -12.50 13.21 -25.70
CA PRO A 186 -11.15 13.76 -25.54
C PRO A 186 -11.01 15.26 -25.81
N ASN A 187 -11.95 15.87 -26.53
CA ASN A 187 -12.00 17.32 -26.72
C ASN A 187 -12.55 18.08 -25.49
N GLY A 188 -13.08 17.36 -24.47
CA GLY A 188 -13.65 17.90 -23.24
C GLY A 188 -15.14 18.20 -23.29
N LYS A 189 -15.81 17.94 -24.43
CA LYS A 189 -17.26 18.07 -24.51
C LYS A 189 -17.96 16.87 -23.91
N VAL A 190 -19.11 17.09 -23.29
CA VAL A 190 -19.97 16.04 -22.75
C VAL A 190 -20.34 15.06 -23.86
N GLN A 191 -20.18 13.76 -23.57
CA GLN A 191 -20.59 12.64 -24.41
C GLN A 191 -21.90 12.06 -23.92
N LYS A 192 -22.03 11.83 -22.61
CA LYS A 192 -23.20 11.24 -21.99
C LYS A 192 -23.40 11.79 -20.58
N ILE A 193 -24.66 11.96 -20.19
CA ILE A 193 -25.07 12.21 -18.80
C ILE A 193 -26.05 11.10 -18.40
N ILE A 194 -25.81 10.49 -17.26
CA ILE A 194 -26.73 9.53 -16.64
C ILE A 194 -27.14 10.12 -15.29
N TYR A 195 -28.42 10.25 -15.07
CA TYR A 195 -29.00 10.79 -13.84
C TYR A 195 -29.36 9.65 -12.89
N HIS A 196 -28.87 9.72 -11.65
CA HIS A 196 -29.13 8.73 -10.62
C HIS A 196 -29.89 9.33 -9.43
N GLN A 197 -30.80 8.53 -8.91
CA GLN A 197 -31.46 8.78 -7.63
C GLN A 197 -31.29 7.52 -6.76
N GLU A 198 -30.74 7.69 -5.57
CA GLU A 198 -30.48 6.59 -4.60
C GLU A 198 -29.70 5.38 -5.21
N GLY A 199 -28.77 5.67 -6.12
CA GLY A 199 -27.97 4.65 -6.81
C GLY A 199 -28.64 4.05 -8.07
N THR A 200 -29.89 4.39 -8.37
CA THR A 200 -30.63 3.87 -9.53
C THR A 200 -30.65 4.89 -10.67
N PRO A 201 -30.24 4.53 -11.91
CA PRO A 201 -30.32 5.42 -13.05
C PRO A 201 -31.77 5.56 -13.52
N TYR A 202 -32.27 6.78 -13.64
CA TYR A 202 -33.65 7.07 -14.10
C TYR A 202 -33.75 7.81 -15.43
N ALA A 203 -32.68 8.48 -15.88
CA ALA A 203 -32.65 9.16 -17.17
C ALA A 203 -31.23 9.20 -17.74
N GLU A 204 -31.11 9.31 -19.05
CA GLU A 204 -29.84 9.52 -19.73
C GLU A 204 -29.95 10.48 -20.92
N GLU A 205 -28.88 11.18 -21.21
CA GLU A 205 -28.74 12.08 -22.34
C GLU A 205 -27.44 11.80 -23.09
N GLU A 206 -27.45 11.80 -24.40
CA GLU A 206 -26.28 11.62 -25.25
C GLU A 206 -26.05 12.85 -26.13
N TYR A 207 -24.78 13.11 -26.41
CA TYR A 207 -24.33 14.25 -27.18
C TYR A 207 -23.28 13.81 -28.21
N ASP A 208 -23.23 14.51 -29.36
CA ASP A 208 -22.16 14.31 -30.34
C ASP A 208 -20.87 15.06 -29.93
N ALA A 209 -19.77 14.81 -30.62
CA ALA A 209 -18.48 15.44 -30.34
C ALA A 209 -18.47 16.97 -30.63
N LYS A 210 -19.52 17.51 -31.25
CA LYS A 210 -19.77 18.98 -31.41
C LYS A 210 -20.55 19.55 -30.24
N GLY A 211 -21.08 18.71 -29.32
CA GLY A 211 -21.85 19.07 -28.14
C GLY A 211 -23.35 19.25 -28.43
N ARG A 212 -23.86 18.70 -29.54
CA ARG A 212 -25.28 18.72 -29.86
C ARG A 212 -25.95 17.50 -29.26
N LYS A 213 -27.05 17.66 -28.54
CA LYS A 213 -27.85 16.57 -27.99
C LYS A 213 -28.38 15.68 -29.10
N THR A 214 -28.12 14.39 -29.01
CA THR A 214 -28.53 13.36 -29.98
C THR A 214 -29.61 12.45 -29.45
N ARG A 215 -29.68 12.24 -28.12
CA ARG A 215 -30.64 11.35 -27.48
C ARG A 215 -31.03 11.87 -26.10
N LYS A 216 -32.28 11.62 -25.69
CA LYS A 216 -32.75 11.69 -24.29
C LYS A 216 -33.68 10.51 -24.04
N GLU A 217 -33.43 9.77 -23.01
CA GLU A 217 -34.23 8.61 -22.61
C GLU A 217 -34.53 8.68 -21.11
N TYR A 218 -35.76 8.33 -20.73
CA TYR A 218 -36.16 8.12 -19.36
C TYR A 218 -36.29 6.59 -19.14
N LYS A 219 -35.60 6.06 -18.14
CA LYS A 219 -35.80 4.69 -17.70
C LYS A 219 -37.05 4.66 -16.83
N VAL A 220 -38.10 4.02 -17.30
CA VAL A 220 -39.33 3.79 -16.51
C VAL A 220 -38.93 2.73 -15.45
N GLU A 221 -39.17 3.01 -14.16
CA GLU A 221 -39.12 2.00 -13.14
C GLU A 221 -40.05 0.85 -13.55
N ALA A 222 -39.52 -0.38 -13.55
CA ALA A 222 -40.37 -1.57 -13.58
C ALA A 222 -41.13 -1.59 -12.25
N ALA A 223 -42.45 -1.43 -12.36
CA ALA A 223 -43.40 -1.43 -11.25
C ALA A 223 -43.35 -2.77 -10.45
#